data_f44b7ffe6b5c70714f584643ac25b09b
#
_entry.id   f44b7ffe6b5c70714f584643ac25b09b
#
_cell.length_a   1.000
_cell.length_b   1.000
_cell.length_c   1.000
_cell.angle_alpha   90.00
_cell.angle_beta   90.00
_cell.angle_gamma   90.00
#
_symmetry.space_group_name_H-M   'P 1'
#
loop_
_entity.id
_entity.type
_entity.pdbx_description
1 polymer ?
#
loop_
_entity_poly.entity_id
_entity_poly.type
_entity_poly.pdbx_seq_one_letter_code
_entity_poly.pdbx_strand_id
1 'polypeptide(L)'
;ANPDLYFEGFSNSAPYFMTKTGCTSGGGTVNSDGTVTSNGNLNNLNDDMYDDFAKFIADATKLFKDNGIEFKSYSPMNEPDTDYWGYGSSKQEGCHFDPGTSQSKMITETRKALDNAELTDVLVAGMDETSLKKTANNLGSLTDEAKTALGRVDTHTYSDRGYHAQVKAKALELGKNLWQSEVDKGG
;
A
#
# COMPACT_ATOMS: atom_id res chain seq x y z
N ALA A 1 25.37 -9.54 12.44
CA ALA A 1 23.98 -9.33 12.02
C ALA A 1 23.28 -10.69 11.98
N ASN A 2 21.98 -10.74 12.30
CA ASN A 2 21.21 -11.97 12.16
C ASN A 2 20.97 -12.24 10.65
N PRO A 3 21.46 -13.36 10.08
CA PRO A 3 21.28 -13.66 8.66
C PRO A 3 19.83 -14.01 8.30
N ASP A 4 18.98 -14.29 9.29
CA ASP A 4 17.59 -14.68 9.09
C ASP A 4 16.61 -13.50 9.20
N LEU A 5 17.12 -12.25 9.20
CA LEU A 5 16.27 -11.07 9.20
C LEU A 5 15.46 -10.97 7.90
N TYR A 6 14.15 -10.80 8.07
CA TYR A 6 13.22 -10.51 6.99
C TYR A 6 13.02 -9.00 6.91
N PHE A 7 13.42 -8.41 5.80
CA PHE A 7 13.19 -6.99 5.55
C PHE A 7 12.00 -6.81 4.60
N GLU A 8 11.13 -5.90 4.95
CA GLU A 8 10.05 -5.43 4.12
C GLU A 8 10.25 -3.96 3.80
N GLY A 9 10.08 -3.58 2.53
CA GLY A 9 9.92 -2.21 2.12
C GLY A 9 8.46 -1.78 2.30
N PHE A 10 8.25 -0.50 2.61
CA PHE A 10 6.93 0.02 2.94
C PHE A 10 6.80 1.49 2.55
N SER A 11 5.66 1.86 1.97
CA SER A 11 5.36 3.23 1.59
C SER A 11 4.14 3.78 2.33
N ASN A 12 4.33 4.83 3.13
CA ASN A 12 3.21 5.57 3.73
C ASN A 12 2.43 6.36 2.68
N SER A 13 3.14 7.02 1.74
CA SER A 13 2.54 7.76 0.65
C SER A 13 3.48 7.84 -0.55
N ALA A 14 2.94 8.29 -1.68
CA ALA A 14 3.75 8.67 -2.84
C ALA A 14 4.57 9.94 -2.54
N PRO A 15 5.72 10.15 -3.21
CA PRO A 15 6.46 11.40 -3.15
C PRO A 15 5.58 12.61 -3.49
N TYR A 16 5.78 13.74 -2.81
CA TYR A 16 4.90 14.92 -2.95
C TYR A 16 4.72 15.40 -4.39
N PHE A 17 5.76 15.29 -5.21
CA PHE A 17 5.75 15.72 -6.62
C PHE A 17 4.95 14.78 -7.54
N MET A 18 4.52 13.62 -7.05
CA MET A 18 3.63 12.69 -7.75
C MET A 18 2.17 12.83 -7.28
N THR A 19 1.90 13.71 -6.29
CA THR A 19 0.58 13.84 -5.68
C THR A 19 -0.22 14.99 -6.27
N LYS A 20 -1.56 14.84 -6.31
CA LYS A 20 -2.49 15.87 -6.80
C LYS A 20 -2.43 17.15 -6.00
N THR A 21 -2.23 17.03 -4.69
CA THR A 21 -2.20 18.17 -3.78
C THR A 21 -0.81 18.78 -3.58
N GLY A 22 0.24 18.16 -4.12
CA GLY A 22 1.63 18.54 -3.83
C GLY A 22 2.06 18.29 -2.38
N CYS A 23 1.33 17.41 -1.65
CA CYS A 23 1.59 17.12 -0.24
C CYS A 23 1.49 15.62 0.04
N THR A 24 2.43 15.08 0.82
CA THR A 24 2.46 13.68 1.23
C THR A 24 1.46 13.35 2.34
N SER A 25 0.87 14.35 3.01
CA SER A 25 -0.05 14.11 4.12
C SER A 25 -1.47 13.76 3.68
N GLY A 26 -1.77 13.79 2.38
CA GLY A 26 -3.05 13.27 1.90
C GLY A 26 -3.79 14.10 0.88
N GLY A 27 -4.99 13.62 0.56
CA GLY A 27 -5.82 14.08 -0.52
C GLY A 27 -6.65 15.33 -0.24
N GLY A 28 -7.12 15.93 -1.31
CA GLY A 28 -7.97 17.11 -1.29
C GLY A 28 -8.32 17.57 -2.70
N THR A 29 -9.19 18.56 -2.77
CA THR A 29 -9.52 19.23 -4.02
C THR A 29 -8.66 20.47 -4.19
N VAL A 30 -7.88 20.53 -5.26
CA VAL A 30 -7.14 21.74 -5.64
C VAL A 30 -8.10 22.72 -6.31
N ASN A 31 -8.26 23.88 -5.70
CA ASN A 31 -9.16 24.93 -6.16
C ASN A 31 -8.50 25.78 -7.27
N SER A 32 -9.30 26.54 -8.00
CA SER A 32 -8.81 27.41 -9.10
C SER A 32 -7.88 28.53 -8.63
N ASP A 33 -7.90 28.88 -7.35
CA ASP A 33 -7.02 29.86 -6.73
C ASP A 33 -5.72 29.24 -6.16
N GLY A 34 -5.51 27.94 -6.38
CA GLY A 34 -4.34 27.19 -5.89
C GLY A 34 -4.42 26.74 -4.41
N THR A 35 -5.50 27.07 -3.71
CA THR A 35 -5.74 26.51 -2.38
C THR A 35 -6.20 25.06 -2.45
N VAL A 36 -6.07 24.31 -1.36
CA VAL A 36 -6.51 22.92 -1.29
C VAL A 36 -7.57 22.75 -0.20
N THR A 37 -8.73 22.23 -0.58
CA THR A 37 -9.75 21.79 0.37
C THR A 37 -9.48 20.33 0.74
N SER A 38 -9.12 20.09 1.99
CA SER A 38 -8.78 18.75 2.50
C SER A 38 -9.94 17.76 2.37
N ASN A 39 -9.66 16.58 1.84
CA ASN A 39 -10.61 15.46 1.79
C ASN A 39 -9.83 14.13 1.77
N GLY A 40 -9.86 13.42 2.89
CA GLY A 40 -9.14 12.16 3.07
C GLY A 40 -9.68 10.97 2.27
N ASN A 41 -10.86 11.10 1.66
CA ASN A 41 -11.45 10.07 0.79
C ASN A 41 -11.04 10.20 -0.69
N LEU A 42 -10.18 11.18 -1.01
CA LEU A 42 -9.73 11.36 -2.39
C LEU A 42 -8.34 10.75 -2.59
N ASN A 43 -8.20 9.98 -3.68
CA ASN A 43 -6.89 9.51 -4.13
C ASN A 43 -5.96 10.69 -4.36
N ASN A 44 -4.82 10.68 -3.70
CA ASN A 44 -3.86 11.77 -3.80
C ASN A 44 -2.77 11.53 -4.87
N LEU A 45 -2.50 10.28 -5.23
CA LEU A 45 -1.59 9.99 -6.35
C LEU A 45 -2.22 10.47 -7.66
N ASN A 46 -1.45 11.17 -8.50
CA ASN A 46 -1.89 11.55 -9.84
C ASN A 46 -2.24 10.32 -10.67
N ASP A 47 -3.29 10.42 -11.49
CA ASP A 47 -3.85 9.29 -12.21
C ASP A 47 -2.91 8.71 -13.28
N ASP A 48 -1.95 9.49 -13.74
CA ASP A 48 -0.89 9.16 -14.69
C ASP A 48 0.46 8.81 -14.06
N MET A 49 0.54 8.74 -12.72
CA MET A 49 1.80 8.52 -11.99
C MET A 49 1.90 7.17 -11.28
N TYR A 50 1.00 6.22 -11.54
CA TYR A 50 1.01 4.92 -10.86
C TYR A 50 2.22 4.07 -11.25
N ASP A 51 2.58 4.06 -12.52
CA ASP A 51 3.75 3.37 -13.05
C ASP A 51 5.06 4.06 -12.62
N ASP A 52 5.10 5.39 -12.60
CA ASP A 52 6.24 6.16 -12.09
C ASP A 52 6.45 5.91 -10.59
N PHE A 53 5.38 5.87 -9.79
CA PHE A 53 5.50 5.55 -8.37
C PHE A 53 5.94 4.09 -8.16
N ALA A 54 5.39 3.16 -8.92
CA ALA A 54 5.84 1.77 -8.90
C ALA A 54 7.31 1.63 -9.30
N LYS A 55 7.76 2.38 -10.31
CA LYS A 55 9.16 2.44 -10.70
C LYS A 55 10.04 3.02 -9.59
N PHE A 56 9.61 4.08 -8.93
CA PHE A 56 10.32 4.64 -7.76
C PHE A 56 10.51 3.59 -6.66
N ILE A 57 9.48 2.78 -6.38
CA ILE A 57 9.55 1.66 -5.42
C ILE A 57 10.59 0.63 -5.88
N ALA A 58 10.57 0.23 -7.15
CA ALA A 58 11.51 -0.75 -7.69
C ALA A 58 12.96 -0.23 -7.69
N ASP A 59 13.16 1.03 -8.06
CA ASP A 59 14.48 1.67 -8.04
C ASP A 59 15.05 1.76 -6.60
N ALA A 60 14.20 2.13 -5.63
CA ALA A 60 14.58 2.16 -4.22
C ALA A 60 14.93 0.75 -3.72
N THR A 61 14.10 -0.25 -4.04
CA THR A 61 14.33 -1.66 -3.67
C THR A 61 15.67 -2.16 -4.24
N LYS A 62 15.94 -1.84 -5.51
CA LYS A 62 17.22 -2.19 -6.14
C LYS A 62 18.40 -1.49 -5.47
N LEU A 63 18.27 -0.21 -5.14
CA LEU A 63 19.33 0.54 -4.45
C LEU A 63 19.67 -0.09 -3.09
N PHE A 64 18.66 -0.51 -2.30
CA PHE A 64 18.89 -1.22 -1.05
C PHE A 64 19.59 -2.56 -1.28
N LYS A 65 19.17 -3.35 -2.26
CA LYS A 65 19.79 -4.61 -2.64
C LYS A 65 21.26 -4.43 -3.02
N ASP A 66 21.57 -3.43 -3.84
CA ASP A 66 22.93 -3.11 -4.27
C ASP A 66 23.82 -2.68 -3.09
N ASN A 67 23.23 -2.27 -1.97
CA ASN A 67 23.90 -1.95 -0.70
C ASN A 67 23.81 -3.06 0.37
N GLY A 68 23.40 -4.26 -0.01
CA GLY A 68 23.42 -5.45 0.84
C GLY A 68 22.19 -5.61 1.74
N ILE A 69 21.09 -4.90 1.47
CA ILE A 69 19.80 -5.03 2.18
C ILE A 69 18.77 -5.55 1.20
N GLU A 70 18.43 -6.82 1.32
CA GLU A 70 17.44 -7.46 0.44
C GLU A 70 16.04 -7.43 1.07
N PHE A 71 15.12 -6.69 0.47
CA PHE A 71 13.71 -6.80 0.82
C PHE A 71 13.15 -8.13 0.28
N LYS A 72 12.39 -8.82 1.10
CA LYS A 72 11.65 -10.03 0.72
C LYS A 72 10.23 -9.70 0.25
N SER A 73 9.73 -8.54 0.63
CA SER A 73 8.44 -8.00 0.20
C SER A 73 8.46 -6.48 0.21
N TYR A 74 7.52 -5.89 -0.51
CA TYR A 74 7.26 -4.46 -0.50
C TYR A 74 5.76 -4.19 -0.45
N SER A 75 5.33 -3.37 0.53
CA SER A 75 3.95 -2.89 0.63
C SER A 75 3.87 -1.46 0.06
N PRO A 76 3.18 -1.26 -1.09
CA PRO A 76 3.14 0.03 -1.78
C PRO A 76 2.13 1.02 -1.19
N MET A 77 1.31 0.59 -0.25
CA MET A 77 0.22 1.39 0.34
C MET A 77 0.12 1.12 1.83
N ASN A 78 -0.22 2.16 2.61
CA ASN A 78 -0.52 2.06 4.03
C ASN A 78 -1.93 2.58 4.32
N GLU A 79 -2.76 1.77 4.95
CA GLU A 79 -4.13 2.07 5.34
C GLU A 79 -4.92 2.79 4.23
N PRO A 80 -4.91 2.23 2.99
CA PRO A 80 -5.36 2.97 1.81
C PRO A 80 -6.85 3.33 1.82
N ASP A 81 -7.71 2.50 2.40
CA ASP A 81 -9.15 2.75 2.51
C ASP A 81 -9.50 3.44 3.83
N THR A 82 -9.01 4.66 4.02
CA THR A 82 -9.34 5.50 5.18
C THR A 82 -9.66 6.92 4.75
N ASP A 83 -10.35 7.66 5.61
CA ASP A 83 -10.77 9.04 5.37
C ASP A 83 -9.90 10.09 6.10
N TYR A 84 -8.90 9.68 6.85
CA TYR A 84 -8.07 10.59 7.64
C TYR A 84 -6.79 11.05 6.93
N TRP A 85 -6.49 10.52 5.74
CA TRP A 85 -5.39 11.01 4.91
C TRP A 85 -5.78 12.27 4.13
N GLY A 86 -6.08 13.36 4.85
CA GLY A 86 -6.46 14.64 4.27
C GLY A 86 -5.30 15.61 4.17
N TYR A 87 -5.35 16.49 3.16
CA TYR A 87 -4.34 17.52 2.91
C TYR A 87 -4.01 18.33 4.17
N GLY A 88 -2.73 18.47 4.46
CA GLY A 88 -2.25 19.24 5.62
C GLY A 88 -2.48 18.56 6.96
N SER A 89 -2.83 17.27 7.00
CA SER A 89 -2.89 16.51 8.25
C SER A 89 -1.54 16.57 8.98
N SER A 90 -1.57 16.81 10.28
CA SER A 90 -0.38 16.79 11.13
C SER A 90 -0.09 15.40 11.72
N LYS A 91 -0.92 14.41 11.40
CA LYS A 91 -0.81 13.07 11.99
C LYS A 91 0.42 12.33 11.45
N GLN A 92 0.46 12.12 10.17
CA GLN A 92 1.56 11.53 9.40
C GLN A 92 1.28 11.69 7.91
N GLU A 93 2.21 11.30 7.07
CA GLU A 93 1.97 11.13 5.64
C GLU A 93 1.03 9.94 5.38
N GLY A 94 0.29 10.01 4.28
CA GLY A 94 -0.65 8.97 3.87
C GLY A 94 -1.30 9.29 2.54
N CYS A 95 -1.79 8.27 1.88
CA CYS A 95 -2.45 8.38 0.59
C CYS A 95 -3.64 7.44 0.53
N HIS A 96 -4.82 7.98 0.25
CA HIS A 96 -6.00 7.17 -0.03
C HIS A 96 -5.89 6.53 -1.40
N PHE A 97 -6.30 5.26 -1.49
CA PHE A 97 -6.50 4.52 -2.73
C PHE A 97 -7.85 3.80 -2.67
N ASP A 98 -8.73 4.08 -3.64
CA ASP A 98 -10.06 3.48 -3.70
C ASP A 98 -10.00 1.96 -3.79
N PRO A 99 -10.79 1.25 -2.98
CA PRO A 99 -10.92 -0.19 -3.05
C PRO A 99 -11.31 -0.68 -4.46
N GLY A 100 -10.74 -1.78 -4.88
CA GLY A 100 -11.04 -2.42 -6.16
C GLY A 100 -10.40 -1.76 -7.37
N THR A 101 -10.32 -0.43 -7.42
CA THR A 101 -9.77 0.31 -8.57
C THR A 101 -8.32 0.71 -8.36
N SER A 102 -8.09 1.77 -7.60
CA SER A 102 -6.75 2.34 -7.39
C SER A 102 -5.83 1.37 -6.65
N GLN A 103 -6.35 0.62 -5.68
CA GLN A 103 -5.59 -0.42 -4.99
C GLN A 103 -5.14 -1.50 -5.96
N SER A 104 -6.03 -2.00 -6.83
CA SER A 104 -5.67 -2.98 -7.86
C SER A 104 -4.61 -2.45 -8.80
N LYS A 105 -4.75 -1.21 -9.28
CA LYS A 105 -3.77 -0.58 -10.16
C LYS A 105 -2.41 -0.48 -9.48
N MET A 106 -2.34 -0.01 -8.23
CA MET A 106 -1.07 0.13 -7.51
C MET A 106 -0.36 -1.22 -7.31
N ILE A 107 -1.08 -2.27 -6.89
CA ILE A 107 -0.53 -3.62 -6.75
C ILE A 107 0.02 -4.13 -8.08
N THR A 108 -0.73 -4.00 -9.15
CA THR A 108 -0.36 -4.50 -10.49
C THR A 108 0.86 -3.75 -11.03
N GLU A 109 0.89 -2.42 -10.96
CA GLU A 109 2.02 -1.63 -11.45
C GLU A 109 3.28 -1.88 -10.60
N THR A 110 3.15 -2.06 -9.27
CA THR A 110 4.28 -2.45 -8.42
C THR A 110 4.88 -3.79 -8.84
N ARG A 111 4.06 -4.80 -9.13
CA ARG A 111 4.56 -6.10 -9.60
C ARG A 111 5.30 -5.94 -10.93
N LYS A 112 4.72 -5.23 -11.90
CA LYS A 112 5.34 -4.97 -13.20
C LYS A 112 6.68 -4.25 -13.06
N ALA A 113 6.75 -3.24 -12.21
CA ALA A 113 7.99 -2.47 -12.00
C ALA A 113 9.09 -3.33 -11.36
N LEU A 114 8.75 -4.15 -10.35
CA LEU A 114 9.70 -5.08 -9.73
C LEU A 114 10.18 -6.14 -10.73
N ASP A 115 9.31 -6.68 -11.57
CA ASP A 115 9.68 -7.65 -12.61
C ASP A 115 10.62 -7.01 -13.66
N ASN A 116 10.32 -5.80 -14.10
CA ASN A 116 11.16 -5.05 -15.04
C ASN A 116 12.55 -4.71 -14.45
N ALA A 117 12.65 -4.58 -13.14
CA ALA A 117 13.90 -4.35 -12.42
C ALA A 117 14.65 -5.66 -12.03
N GLU A 118 14.18 -6.82 -12.52
CA GLU A 118 14.74 -8.15 -12.19
C GLU A 118 14.68 -8.47 -10.68
N LEU A 119 13.66 -7.94 -9.99
CA LEU A 119 13.37 -8.16 -8.56
C LEU A 119 12.20 -9.14 -8.39
N THR A 120 12.20 -10.22 -9.15
CA THR A 120 11.11 -11.21 -9.22
C THR A 120 10.86 -11.94 -7.90
N ASP A 121 11.87 -12.03 -7.05
CA ASP A 121 11.80 -12.67 -5.72
C ASP A 121 11.17 -11.76 -4.65
N VAL A 122 11.00 -10.46 -4.92
CA VAL A 122 10.36 -9.53 -4.00
C VAL A 122 8.86 -9.62 -4.15
N LEU A 123 8.17 -10.05 -3.09
CA LEU A 123 6.71 -10.14 -3.08
C LEU A 123 6.08 -8.75 -3.02
N VAL A 124 4.98 -8.52 -3.74
CA VAL A 124 4.11 -7.39 -3.45
C VAL A 124 3.24 -7.77 -2.25
N ALA A 125 3.40 -7.06 -1.13
CA ALA A 125 2.59 -7.23 0.07
C ALA A 125 1.43 -6.22 0.07
N GLY A 126 0.38 -6.50 0.73
CA GLY A 126 -0.80 -5.65 0.91
C GLY A 126 -1.95 -6.50 1.44
N MET A 127 -2.94 -5.97 1.87
CA MET A 127 -3.67 -4.69 1.68
C MET A 127 -3.20 -3.58 2.66
N ASP A 128 -2.63 -3.94 3.82
CA ASP A 128 -2.28 -3.05 4.93
C ASP A 128 -3.42 -2.11 5.35
N GLU A 129 -4.64 -2.64 5.32
CA GLU A 129 -5.80 -1.90 5.78
C GLU A 129 -5.83 -1.80 7.31
N THR A 130 -6.37 -0.70 7.83
CA THR A 130 -6.49 -0.41 9.27
C THR A 130 -7.14 -1.53 10.06
N SER A 131 -8.08 -2.26 9.45
CA SER A 131 -8.87 -3.28 10.13
C SER A 131 -9.02 -4.56 9.31
N LEU A 132 -9.22 -5.66 10.04
CA LEU A 132 -9.49 -6.96 9.45
C LEU A 132 -10.73 -6.98 8.54
N LYS A 133 -11.77 -6.21 8.89
CA LYS A 133 -12.98 -6.11 8.08
C LYS A 133 -12.70 -5.43 6.73
N LYS A 134 -11.95 -4.32 6.74
CA LYS A 134 -11.56 -3.64 5.51
C LYS A 134 -10.69 -4.55 4.64
N THR A 135 -9.68 -5.21 5.23
CA THR A 135 -8.85 -6.18 4.52
C THR A 135 -9.70 -7.27 3.87
N ALA A 136 -10.64 -7.89 4.61
CA ALA A 136 -11.50 -8.93 4.06
C ALA A 136 -12.38 -8.43 2.89
N ASN A 137 -12.92 -7.23 2.99
CA ASN A 137 -13.77 -6.65 1.95
C ASN A 137 -12.96 -6.28 0.71
N ASN A 138 -11.82 -5.60 0.92
CA ASN A 138 -11.03 -5.03 -0.16
C ASN A 138 -10.24 -6.09 -0.95
N LEU A 139 -9.81 -7.19 -0.30
CA LEU A 139 -9.33 -8.38 -1.01
C LEU A 139 -10.36 -8.93 -2.00
N GLY A 140 -11.65 -8.92 -1.61
CA GLY A 140 -12.73 -9.38 -2.49
C GLY A 140 -12.95 -8.49 -3.70
N SER A 141 -12.66 -7.18 -3.58
CA SER A 141 -12.88 -6.18 -4.63
C SER A 141 -11.71 -6.06 -5.62
N LEU A 142 -10.55 -6.64 -5.34
CA LEU A 142 -9.41 -6.61 -6.26
C LEU A 142 -9.74 -7.27 -7.60
N THR A 143 -9.16 -6.72 -8.67
CA THR A 143 -9.19 -7.38 -9.98
C THR A 143 -8.43 -8.71 -9.95
N ASP A 144 -8.72 -9.62 -10.88
CA ASP A 144 -8.03 -10.91 -10.94
C ASP A 144 -6.52 -10.74 -11.25
N GLU A 145 -6.16 -9.71 -12.02
CA GLU A 145 -4.77 -9.35 -12.26
C GLU A 145 -4.06 -8.94 -10.96
N ALA A 146 -4.69 -8.08 -10.16
CA ALA A 146 -4.15 -7.66 -8.88
C ALA A 146 -4.06 -8.79 -7.85
N LYS A 147 -5.06 -9.69 -7.80
CA LYS A 147 -5.00 -10.90 -6.98
C LYS A 147 -3.83 -11.81 -7.36
N THR A 148 -3.54 -11.90 -8.65
CA THR A 148 -2.39 -12.67 -9.15
C THR A 148 -1.07 -12.00 -8.78
N ALA A 149 -0.98 -10.68 -8.93
CA ALA A 149 0.19 -9.88 -8.64
C ALA A 149 0.53 -9.81 -7.14
N LEU A 150 -0.51 -9.86 -6.28
CA LEU A 150 -0.33 -9.86 -4.83
C LEU A 150 0.43 -11.13 -4.39
N GLY A 151 1.56 -10.96 -3.72
CA GLY A 151 2.39 -12.06 -3.22
C GLY A 151 2.05 -12.50 -1.81
N ARG A 152 1.59 -11.58 -0.96
CA ARG A 152 1.22 -11.82 0.43
C ARG A 152 0.11 -10.87 0.86
N VAL A 153 -0.79 -11.35 1.71
CA VAL A 153 -1.84 -10.55 2.34
C VAL A 153 -1.33 -10.02 3.67
N ASP A 154 -1.29 -8.70 3.80
CA ASP A 154 -0.94 -8.00 5.03
C ASP A 154 -2.16 -7.26 5.57
N THR A 155 -2.26 -7.14 6.90
CA THR A 155 -3.37 -6.46 7.57
C THR A 155 -2.94 -5.88 8.90
N HIS A 156 -3.52 -4.72 9.24
CA HIS A 156 -3.47 -4.21 10.60
C HIS A 156 -4.60 -4.81 11.43
N THR A 157 -4.44 -4.84 12.73
CA THR A 157 -5.43 -5.39 13.66
C THR A 157 -5.88 -4.40 14.71
N TYR A 158 -5.93 -3.12 14.35
CA TYR A 158 -6.40 -2.06 15.23
C TYR A 158 -7.88 -2.23 15.62
N SER A 159 -8.70 -2.73 14.69
CA SER A 159 -10.12 -2.96 14.93
C SER A 159 -10.65 -4.21 14.23
N ASP A 160 -11.95 -4.49 14.42
CA ASP A 160 -12.69 -5.57 13.77
C ASP A 160 -12.09 -6.98 13.98
N ARG A 161 -11.56 -7.24 15.17
CA ARG A 161 -10.86 -8.51 15.51
C ARG A 161 -11.72 -9.77 15.31
N GLY A 162 -13.04 -9.64 15.21
CA GLY A 162 -13.94 -10.76 14.87
C GLY A 162 -13.80 -11.27 13.42
N TYR A 163 -13.07 -10.56 12.56
CA TYR A 163 -12.91 -10.90 11.13
C TYR A 163 -11.68 -11.76 10.81
N HIS A 164 -10.92 -12.23 11.79
CA HIS A 164 -9.73 -13.08 11.56
C HIS A 164 -10.01 -14.29 10.67
N ALA A 165 -11.12 -15.00 10.93
CA ALA A 165 -11.49 -16.18 10.15
C ALA A 165 -11.77 -15.84 8.68
N GLN A 166 -12.43 -14.71 8.43
CA GLN A 166 -12.78 -14.24 7.09
C GLN A 166 -11.54 -13.83 6.30
N VAL A 167 -10.62 -13.05 6.90
CA VAL A 167 -9.37 -12.65 6.24
C VAL A 167 -8.52 -13.88 5.94
N LYS A 168 -8.40 -14.80 6.91
CA LYS A 168 -7.67 -16.06 6.72
C LYS A 168 -8.26 -16.89 5.57
N ALA A 169 -9.60 -17.02 5.53
CA ALA A 169 -10.27 -17.79 4.48
C ALA A 169 -9.99 -17.19 3.09
N LYS A 170 -10.06 -15.85 2.95
CA LYS A 170 -9.76 -15.17 1.69
C LYS A 170 -8.29 -15.28 1.27
N ALA A 171 -7.36 -15.17 2.21
CA ALA A 171 -5.95 -15.38 1.91
C ALA A 171 -5.67 -16.80 1.43
N LEU A 172 -6.29 -17.82 2.07
CA LEU A 172 -6.20 -19.21 1.66
C LEU A 172 -6.83 -19.46 0.28
N GLU A 173 -7.98 -18.85 -0.02
CA GLU A 173 -8.64 -18.92 -1.33
C GLU A 173 -7.73 -18.40 -2.44
N LEU A 174 -6.96 -17.34 -2.15
CA LEU A 174 -5.97 -16.79 -3.07
C LEU A 174 -4.63 -17.56 -3.07
N GLY A 175 -4.46 -18.56 -2.20
CA GLY A 175 -3.19 -19.29 -2.04
C GLY A 175 -2.06 -18.42 -1.48
N LYS A 176 -2.40 -17.41 -0.68
CA LYS A 176 -1.42 -16.43 -0.14
C LYS A 176 -1.23 -16.62 1.37
N ASN A 177 -0.04 -16.30 1.85
CA ASN A 177 0.24 -16.16 3.28
C ASN A 177 -0.48 -14.92 3.82
N LEU A 178 -0.84 -14.96 5.10
CA LEU A 178 -1.45 -13.84 5.83
C LEU A 178 -0.52 -13.41 6.95
N TRP A 179 -0.18 -12.12 6.97
CA TRP A 179 0.62 -11.51 8.03
C TRP A 179 -0.15 -10.37 8.71
N GLN A 180 0.12 -10.21 9.99
CA GLN A 180 -0.27 -9.04 10.75
C GLN A 180 0.92 -8.07 10.72
N SER A 181 0.85 -7.09 9.83
CA SER A 181 1.92 -6.13 9.60
C SER A 181 1.98 -5.05 10.66
N GLU A 182 0.82 -4.65 11.21
CA GLU A 182 0.74 -3.70 12.31
C GLU A 182 -0.28 -4.11 13.37
N VAL A 183 0.07 -3.82 14.63
CA VAL A 183 -0.80 -4.03 15.79
C VAL A 183 -0.54 -2.96 16.85
N ASP A 184 -1.62 -2.43 17.40
CA ASP A 184 -1.58 -1.71 18.67
C ASP A 184 -1.96 -2.67 19.80
N LYS A 185 -1.08 -2.78 20.77
CA LYS A 185 -1.40 -3.57 21.97
C LYS A 185 -2.31 -2.83 22.93
N GLY A 186 -2.62 -1.56 22.61
CA GLY A 186 -3.35 -0.68 23.50
C GLY A 186 -2.77 -0.79 24.90
N GLY A 187 -1.94 0.10 25.32
CA GLY A 187 -1.15 -0.05 26.55
C GLY A 187 -1.91 -0.63 27.72
#